data_9505e8ee07029835d6dfe0885dceb181
#
_entry.id   9505e8ee07029835d6dfe0885dceb181
#
_cell.length_a   1.000
_cell.length_b   1.000
_cell.length_c   1.000
_cell.angle_alpha   90.00
_cell.angle_beta   90.00
_cell.angle_gamma   90.00
#
_symmetry.space_group_name_H-M   'P 1'
#
loop_
_entity.id
_entity.type
_entity.pdbx_description
1 polymer ?
#
loop_
_entity_poly.entity_id
_entity_poly.type
_entity_poly.pdbx_seq_one_letter_code
_entity_poly.pdbx_strand_id
1 'polypeptide(L)'
;IMQAAHATDSPVIVQASAGARKYAGAPFLRHLIQAAVEEWPHIPVVVHQDHGTSPAVCQRSIQLGFSSVMMDGSLLEDGKTPADYDYNVRVTKQTVEMAHACGVSVEGELGCLGSLETGEAGEEDGVGAEGKLSHDQLLTDPEEAAEFVKATNVDALAIACGTSHGAYKFTRPPTGDILSIDRIKEIHRRIPGTHLVMHGSSSVPQEWLKVINQFGGEIPETYGVPVEQIQEGIKNGVRKVNIDTDLRLASTGA
;
A
#
# COMPACT_ATOMS: atom_id res chain seq x y z
N ILE A 1 -3.58 16.86 -1.17
CA ILE A 1 -3.67 15.95 -0.01
C ILE A 1 -3.97 16.75 1.26
N MET A 2 -3.10 17.68 1.68
CA MET A 2 -3.26 18.42 2.94
C MET A 2 -4.55 19.25 3.01
N GLN A 3 -4.97 19.87 1.91
CA GLN A 3 -6.26 20.57 1.83
C GLN A 3 -7.45 19.65 2.10
N ALA A 4 -7.42 18.42 1.56
CA ALA A 4 -8.45 17.43 1.80
C ALA A 4 -8.45 16.95 3.26
N ALA A 5 -7.27 16.69 3.83
CA ALA A 5 -7.12 16.33 5.24
C ALA A 5 -7.69 17.44 6.16
N HIS A 6 -7.40 18.70 5.85
CA HIS A 6 -7.97 19.85 6.58
C HIS A 6 -9.50 19.92 6.45
N ALA A 7 -10.03 19.79 5.23
CA ALA A 7 -11.47 19.89 4.99
C ALA A 7 -12.28 18.78 5.68
N THR A 8 -11.65 17.63 5.94
CA THR A 8 -12.28 16.47 6.58
C THR A 8 -11.88 16.28 8.05
N ASP A 9 -11.04 17.17 8.59
CA ASP A 9 -10.46 17.08 9.94
C ASP A 9 -9.85 15.68 10.21
N SER A 10 -9.03 15.20 9.26
CA SER A 10 -8.52 13.85 9.27
C SER A 10 -7.00 13.80 9.32
N PRO A 11 -6.40 12.86 10.07
CA PRO A 11 -4.98 12.56 9.95
C PRO A 11 -4.68 11.98 8.57
N VAL A 12 -3.43 12.10 8.12
CA VAL A 12 -3.01 11.60 6.81
C VAL A 12 -1.65 10.94 6.87
N ILE A 13 -1.48 9.87 6.08
CA ILE A 13 -0.19 9.26 5.79
C ILE A 13 0.23 9.75 4.40
N VAL A 14 1.30 10.55 4.35
CA VAL A 14 1.93 10.98 3.09
C VAL A 14 3.03 10.00 2.77
N GLN A 15 2.88 9.28 1.66
CA GLN A 15 3.82 8.21 1.31
C GLN A 15 4.58 8.47 0.01
N ALA A 16 5.79 7.92 -0.06
CA ALA A 16 6.63 7.96 -1.24
C ALA A 16 7.46 6.68 -1.37
N SER A 17 7.36 6.03 -2.52
CA SER A 17 8.20 4.89 -2.89
C SER A 17 9.66 5.31 -3.17
N ALA A 18 10.54 4.34 -3.32
CA ALA A 18 11.89 4.59 -3.84
C ALA A 18 11.85 5.15 -5.27
N GLY A 19 10.89 4.68 -6.09
CA GLY A 19 10.64 5.20 -7.44
C GLY A 19 10.24 6.67 -7.43
N ALA A 20 9.28 7.05 -6.59
CA ALA A 20 8.85 8.44 -6.43
C ALA A 20 10.00 9.35 -6.00
N ARG A 21 10.84 8.91 -5.05
CA ARG A 21 12.04 9.67 -4.63
C ARG A 21 13.08 9.80 -5.74
N LYS A 22 13.26 8.76 -6.56
CA LYS A 22 14.18 8.81 -7.70
C LYS A 22 13.67 9.77 -8.78
N TYR A 23 12.36 9.76 -9.05
CA TYR A 23 11.71 10.62 -10.03
C TYR A 23 11.77 12.10 -9.62
N ALA A 24 11.30 12.43 -8.43
CA ALA A 24 11.22 13.81 -7.95
C ALA A 24 12.56 14.37 -7.45
N GLY A 25 13.52 13.52 -7.14
CA GLY A 25 14.73 13.87 -6.40
C GLY A 25 14.48 13.90 -4.88
N ALA A 26 15.19 13.04 -4.14
CA ALA A 26 14.97 12.85 -2.70
C ALA A 26 15.02 14.16 -1.86
N PRO A 27 15.96 15.12 -2.09
CA PRO A 27 15.94 16.38 -1.38
C PRO A 27 14.69 17.22 -1.66
N PHE A 28 14.26 17.31 -2.92
CA PHE A 28 13.08 18.08 -3.29
C PHE A 28 11.82 17.53 -2.65
N LEU A 29 11.61 16.21 -2.73
CA LEU A 29 10.46 15.55 -2.15
C LEU A 29 10.44 15.69 -0.62
N ARG A 30 11.59 15.53 0.04
CA ARG A 30 11.73 15.75 1.48
C ARG A 30 11.29 17.16 1.88
N HIS A 31 11.81 18.20 1.21
CA HIS A 31 11.48 19.57 1.55
C HIS A 31 10.04 19.94 1.17
N LEU A 32 9.48 19.36 0.11
CA LEU A 32 8.06 19.52 -0.24
C LEU A 32 7.15 18.97 0.87
N ILE A 33 7.44 17.77 1.34
CA ILE A 33 6.68 17.14 2.45
C ILE A 33 6.84 17.96 3.73
N GLN A 34 8.07 18.39 4.04
CA GLN A 34 8.32 19.20 5.22
C GLN A 34 7.57 20.55 5.16
N ALA A 35 7.57 21.23 4.01
CA ALA A 35 6.80 22.45 3.82
C ALA A 35 5.29 22.23 3.99
N ALA A 36 4.76 21.11 3.49
CA ALA A 36 3.35 20.75 3.68
C ALA A 36 3.01 20.54 5.16
N VAL A 37 3.89 19.88 5.93
CA VAL A 37 3.70 19.69 7.39
C VAL A 37 3.77 21.03 8.14
N GLU A 38 4.68 21.92 7.77
CA GLU A 38 4.82 23.24 8.38
C GLU A 38 3.62 24.16 8.07
N GLU A 39 3.07 24.09 6.86
CA GLU A 39 1.88 24.87 6.45
C GLU A 39 0.60 24.41 7.16
N TRP A 40 0.53 23.10 7.49
CA TRP A 40 -0.65 22.47 8.10
C TRP A 40 -0.33 21.84 9.46
N PRO A 41 0.16 22.61 10.47
CA PRO A 41 0.69 22.04 11.72
C PRO A 41 -0.35 21.37 12.61
N HIS A 42 -1.64 21.61 12.36
CA HIS A 42 -2.75 21.01 13.09
C HIS A 42 -3.20 19.66 12.55
N ILE A 43 -2.68 19.23 11.36
CA ILE A 43 -3.00 17.93 10.79
C ILE A 43 -1.93 16.91 11.24
N PRO A 44 -2.31 15.83 11.93
CA PRO A 44 -1.38 14.74 12.23
C PRO A 44 -0.93 14.06 10.94
N VAL A 45 0.38 14.08 10.67
CA VAL A 45 0.98 13.53 9.44
C VAL A 45 1.99 12.45 9.79
N VAL A 46 1.88 11.31 9.11
CA VAL A 46 2.93 10.28 9.03
C VAL A 46 3.61 10.38 7.67
N VAL A 47 4.93 10.39 7.66
CA VAL A 47 5.73 10.33 6.42
C VAL A 47 6.20 8.89 6.25
N HIS A 48 5.67 8.22 5.22
CA HIS A 48 5.82 6.78 5.03
C HIS A 48 6.59 6.43 3.75
N GLN A 49 7.55 5.51 3.87
CA GLN A 49 8.20 4.83 2.75
C GLN A 49 7.34 3.68 2.29
N ASP A 50 6.86 3.72 1.07
CA ASP A 50 6.06 2.68 0.44
C ASP A 50 6.94 1.68 -0.33
N HIS A 51 6.66 0.38 -0.23
CA HIS A 51 7.37 -0.73 -0.89
C HIS A 51 8.90 -0.64 -0.89
N GLY A 52 9.51 -0.77 0.28
CA GLY A 52 10.96 -0.91 0.39
C GLY A 52 11.39 -2.33 -0.03
N THR A 53 12.17 -2.44 -1.10
CA THR A 53 12.62 -3.74 -1.64
C THR A 53 13.80 -4.35 -0.87
N SER A 54 14.38 -3.63 0.07
CA SER A 54 15.44 -4.14 0.96
C SER A 54 15.57 -3.30 2.24
N PRO A 55 16.19 -3.85 3.29
CA PRO A 55 16.49 -3.09 4.51
C PRO A 55 17.31 -1.82 4.25
N ALA A 56 18.18 -1.82 3.24
CA ALA A 56 18.98 -0.65 2.86
C ALA A 56 18.10 0.49 2.30
N VAL A 57 17.06 0.17 1.53
CA VAL A 57 16.07 1.15 1.03
C VAL A 57 15.31 1.76 2.20
N CYS A 58 14.86 0.96 3.17
CA CYS A 58 14.21 1.43 4.37
C CYS A 58 15.13 2.32 5.23
N GLN A 59 16.39 1.88 5.42
CA GLN A 59 17.40 2.69 6.14
C GLN A 59 17.60 4.06 5.51
N ARG A 60 17.67 4.11 4.18
CA ARG A 60 17.81 5.39 3.46
C ARG A 60 16.62 6.32 3.70
N SER A 61 15.42 5.78 3.80
CA SER A 61 14.21 6.56 4.10
C SER A 61 14.23 7.11 5.52
N ILE A 62 14.66 6.30 6.50
CA ILE A 62 14.84 6.75 7.88
C ILE A 62 15.84 7.92 7.95
N GLN A 63 16.96 7.83 7.24
CA GLN A 63 17.95 8.92 7.14
C GLN A 63 17.39 10.20 6.50
N LEU A 64 16.37 10.08 5.66
CA LEU A 64 15.66 11.22 5.04
C LEU A 64 14.58 11.81 5.94
N GLY A 65 14.33 11.24 7.12
CA GLY A 65 13.36 11.74 8.08
C GLY A 65 11.97 11.12 7.96
N PHE A 66 11.84 9.97 7.30
CA PHE A 66 10.58 9.23 7.29
C PHE A 66 10.30 8.66 8.68
N SER A 67 9.07 8.81 9.15
CA SER A 67 8.61 8.34 10.46
C SER A 67 8.01 6.93 10.43
N SER A 68 7.85 6.37 9.23
CA SER A 68 7.36 5.03 8.99
C SER A 68 7.95 4.47 7.71
N VAL A 69 8.24 3.17 7.68
CA VAL A 69 8.78 2.47 6.50
C VAL A 69 8.07 1.14 6.30
N MET A 70 7.83 0.77 5.04
CA MET A 70 7.38 -0.56 4.68
C MET A 70 8.56 -1.38 4.15
N MET A 71 8.75 -2.57 4.71
CA MET A 71 9.61 -3.62 4.13
C MET A 71 8.74 -4.61 3.38
N ASP A 72 8.77 -4.54 2.07
CA ASP A 72 8.09 -5.50 1.22
C ASP A 72 9.00 -6.72 0.99
N GLY A 73 8.94 -7.65 1.91
CA GLY A 73 9.68 -8.92 1.83
C GLY A 73 8.90 -10.03 1.13
N SER A 74 7.71 -9.76 0.61
CA SER A 74 6.93 -10.70 -0.22
C SER A 74 7.60 -10.94 -1.58
N LEU A 75 8.44 -9.99 -2.00
CA LEU A 75 9.27 -10.05 -3.20
C LEU A 75 10.76 -10.05 -2.82
N LEU A 76 11.60 -10.61 -3.67
CA LEU A 76 13.05 -10.47 -3.56
C LEU A 76 13.48 -9.03 -3.84
N GLU A 77 14.76 -8.72 -3.61
CA GLU A 77 15.31 -7.35 -3.78
C GLU A 77 15.15 -6.77 -5.20
N ASP A 78 14.88 -7.63 -6.20
CA ASP A 78 14.56 -7.20 -7.57
C ASP A 78 13.17 -6.53 -7.69
N GLY A 79 12.34 -6.65 -6.64
CA GLY A 79 10.99 -6.11 -6.58
C GLY A 79 9.97 -6.83 -7.48
N LYS A 80 10.28 -8.04 -7.95
CA LYS A 80 9.49 -8.78 -8.95
C LYS A 80 9.32 -10.26 -8.64
N THR A 81 10.38 -10.92 -8.19
CA THR A 81 10.37 -12.36 -7.90
C THR A 81 9.72 -12.62 -6.55
N PRO A 82 8.63 -13.41 -6.47
CA PRO A 82 8.05 -13.80 -5.18
C PRO A 82 9.10 -14.47 -4.29
N ALA A 83 9.18 -14.01 -3.05
CA ALA A 83 10.10 -14.53 -2.05
C ALA A 83 9.46 -15.65 -1.23
N ASP A 84 10.28 -16.45 -0.58
CA ASP A 84 9.79 -17.40 0.41
C ASP A 84 9.56 -16.72 1.78
N TYR A 85 8.83 -17.42 2.65
CA TYR A 85 8.47 -16.93 3.97
C TYR A 85 9.70 -16.61 4.84
N ASP A 86 10.73 -17.45 4.81
CA ASP A 86 11.93 -17.28 5.63
C ASP A 86 12.73 -16.05 5.22
N TYR A 87 12.81 -15.78 3.92
CA TYR A 87 13.38 -14.53 3.40
C TYR A 87 12.59 -13.31 3.91
N ASN A 88 11.26 -13.34 3.76
CA ASN A 88 10.40 -12.24 4.20
C ASN A 88 10.56 -11.96 5.69
N VAL A 89 10.46 -12.99 6.53
CA VAL A 89 10.69 -12.85 7.98
C VAL A 89 12.06 -12.25 8.28
N ARG A 90 13.10 -12.72 7.63
CA ARG A 90 14.48 -12.28 7.88
C ARG A 90 14.67 -10.80 7.55
N VAL A 91 14.28 -10.35 6.36
CA VAL A 91 14.49 -8.95 5.93
C VAL A 91 13.57 -7.98 6.66
N THR A 92 12.35 -8.40 6.96
CA THR A 92 11.38 -7.60 7.72
C THR A 92 11.84 -7.42 9.17
N LYS A 93 12.27 -8.49 9.83
CA LYS A 93 12.82 -8.44 11.19
C LYS A 93 14.06 -7.54 11.28
N GLN A 94 14.98 -7.66 10.32
CA GLN A 94 16.14 -6.77 10.25
C GLN A 94 15.74 -5.29 10.14
N THR A 95 14.72 -5.01 9.35
CA THR A 95 14.18 -3.64 9.19
C THR A 95 13.53 -3.17 10.48
N VAL A 96 12.74 -4.01 11.16
CA VAL A 96 12.10 -3.69 12.44
C VAL A 96 13.15 -3.33 13.51
N GLU A 97 14.18 -4.15 13.67
CA GLU A 97 15.24 -3.91 14.65
C GLU A 97 15.93 -2.55 14.42
N MET A 98 16.21 -2.21 13.17
CA MET A 98 16.82 -0.94 12.80
C MET A 98 15.86 0.25 12.99
N ALA A 99 14.63 0.13 12.54
CA ALA A 99 13.64 1.20 12.55
C ALA A 99 13.18 1.52 13.98
N HIS A 100 12.86 0.51 14.78
CA HIS A 100 12.44 0.69 16.16
C HIS A 100 13.54 1.33 17.02
N ALA A 101 14.81 1.03 16.76
CA ALA A 101 15.94 1.71 17.42
C ALA A 101 15.97 3.23 17.14
N CYS A 102 15.33 3.68 16.05
CA CYS A 102 15.18 5.09 15.65
C CYS A 102 13.80 5.68 15.99
N GLY A 103 12.89 4.92 16.62
CA GLY A 103 11.51 5.33 16.87
C GLY A 103 10.64 5.42 15.61
N VAL A 104 10.97 4.63 14.58
CA VAL A 104 10.28 4.59 13.28
C VAL A 104 9.44 3.32 13.21
N SER A 105 8.16 3.46 12.82
CA SER A 105 7.24 2.33 12.66
C SER A 105 7.53 1.53 11.40
N VAL A 106 7.22 0.22 11.44
CA VAL A 106 7.43 -0.70 10.30
C VAL A 106 6.14 -1.38 9.90
N GLU A 107 5.87 -1.31 8.60
CA GLU A 107 4.88 -2.12 7.90
C GLU A 107 5.60 -3.29 7.23
N GLY A 108 5.07 -4.50 7.37
CA GLY A 108 5.47 -5.67 6.59
C GLY A 108 4.39 -6.04 5.58
N GLU A 109 4.71 -6.93 4.65
CA GLU A 109 3.75 -7.49 3.70
C GLU A 109 3.77 -9.02 3.72
N LEU A 110 2.58 -9.63 3.67
CA LEU A 110 2.42 -11.06 3.59
C LEU A 110 1.36 -11.43 2.55
N GLY A 111 1.72 -12.31 1.63
CA GLY A 111 0.98 -12.59 0.39
C GLY A 111 1.41 -11.64 -0.72
N CYS A 112 1.03 -11.96 -1.94
CA CYS A 112 1.31 -11.11 -3.11
C CYS A 112 0.03 -10.40 -3.56
N LEU A 113 0.14 -9.10 -3.84
CA LEU A 113 -1.00 -8.32 -4.32
C LEU A 113 -1.34 -8.68 -5.77
N GLY A 114 -2.59 -9.06 -6.00
CA GLY A 114 -3.08 -9.40 -7.32
C GLY A 114 -4.59 -9.56 -7.35
N SER A 115 -5.15 -9.48 -8.54
CA SER A 115 -6.60 -9.57 -8.75
C SER A 115 -7.10 -10.99 -8.58
N LEU A 116 -8.08 -11.20 -7.74
CA LEU A 116 -8.80 -12.48 -7.65
C LEU A 116 -9.60 -12.81 -8.93
N GLU A 117 -9.92 -11.79 -9.76
CA GLU A 117 -10.64 -12.00 -11.03
C GLU A 117 -9.71 -12.56 -12.10
N THR A 118 -8.50 -12.01 -12.26
CA THR A 118 -7.60 -12.36 -13.37
C THR A 118 -6.42 -13.24 -12.94
N GLY A 119 -6.09 -13.26 -11.66
CA GLY A 119 -4.89 -13.89 -11.11
C GLY A 119 -3.61 -13.10 -11.42
N GLU A 120 -3.73 -11.91 -12.00
CA GLU A 120 -2.57 -11.09 -12.37
C GLU A 120 -2.22 -10.12 -11.25
N ALA A 121 -0.93 -10.03 -10.97
CA ALA A 121 -0.37 -9.01 -10.09
C ALA A 121 -0.30 -7.68 -10.83
N GLY A 122 -0.51 -6.57 -10.09
CA GLY A 122 -0.28 -5.22 -10.59
C GLY A 122 1.08 -4.71 -10.17
N GLU A 123 1.68 -3.86 -10.97
CA GLU A 123 2.94 -3.19 -10.70
C GLU A 123 2.68 -1.73 -10.27
N GLU A 124 3.43 -1.25 -9.29
CA GLU A 124 3.45 0.15 -8.87
C GLU A 124 4.91 0.62 -8.69
N ASP A 125 5.29 1.66 -9.41
CA ASP A 125 6.64 2.24 -9.40
C ASP A 125 7.78 1.22 -9.65
N GLY A 126 7.52 0.17 -10.43
CA GLY A 126 8.48 -0.88 -10.77
C GLY A 126 8.58 -2.01 -9.75
N VAL A 127 7.65 -2.06 -8.79
CA VAL A 127 7.52 -3.14 -7.80
C VAL A 127 6.20 -3.86 -7.99
N GLY A 128 6.23 -5.17 -8.11
CA GLY A 128 5.07 -6.03 -8.30
C GLY A 128 5.46 -7.39 -8.84
N ALA A 129 4.81 -8.46 -8.39
CA ALA A 129 5.09 -9.81 -8.84
C ALA A 129 4.85 -9.96 -10.34
N GLU A 130 5.73 -10.67 -11.05
CA GLU A 130 5.53 -10.98 -12.47
C GLU A 130 4.74 -12.29 -12.65
N GLY A 131 3.76 -12.27 -13.56
CA GLY A 131 3.01 -13.44 -14.00
C GLY A 131 1.68 -13.66 -13.26
N LYS A 132 1.14 -14.89 -13.41
CA LYS A 132 -0.08 -15.30 -12.73
C LYS A 132 0.22 -15.94 -11.39
N LEU A 133 -0.46 -15.47 -10.37
CA LEU A 133 -0.37 -15.97 -9.00
C LEU A 133 -1.45 -17.00 -8.74
N SER A 134 -1.16 -17.96 -7.87
CA SER A 134 -2.18 -18.89 -7.36
C SER A 134 -3.14 -18.18 -6.41
N HIS A 135 -4.34 -18.75 -6.25
CA HIS A 135 -5.33 -18.19 -5.32
C HIS A 135 -4.79 -18.09 -3.87
N ASP A 136 -3.96 -19.03 -3.45
CA ASP A 136 -3.36 -19.03 -2.11
C ASP A 136 -2.31 -17.91 -1.95
N GLN A 137 -1.63 -17.53 -3.03
CA GLN A 137 -0.71 -16.38 -3.03
C GLN A 137 -1.44 -15.03 -3.00
N LEU A 138 -2.69 -14.99 -3.50
CA LEU A 138 -3.53 -13.79 -3.57
C LEU A 138 -4.32 -13.49 -2.28
N LEU A 139 -4.27 -14.39 -1.31
CA LEU A 139 -4.96 -14.25 -0.02
C LEU A 139 -4.00 -14.61 1.12
N THR A 140 -3.71 -13.63 1.98
CA THR A 140 -2.90 -13.85 3.17
C THR A 140 -3.53 -14.91 4.09
N ASP A 141 -2.79 -15.94 4.47
CA ASP A 141 -3.24 -16.94 5.43
C ASP A 141 -3.26 -16.36 6.86
N PRO A 142 -4.36 -16.50 7.63
CA PRO A 142 -4.46 -15.92 8.95
C PRO A 142 -3.52 -16.52 10.01
N GLU A 143 -3.17 -17.82 9.88
CA GLU A 143 -2.23 -18.48 10.77
C GLU A 143 -0.81 -17.95 10.51
N GLU A 144 -0.43 -17.95 9.24
CA GLU A 144 0.87 -17.43 8.78
C GLU A 144 1.03 -15.95 9.14
N ALA A 145 -0.04 -15.13 9.04
CA ALA A 145 -0.03 -13.74 9.50
C ALA A 145 0.27 -13.61 11.00
N ALA A 146 -0.30 -14.48 11.83
CA ALA A 146 -0.03 -14.48 13.26
C ALA A 146 1.41 -14.89 13.58
N GLU A 147 1.94 -15.90 12.89
CA GLU A 147 3.34 -16.33 13.02
C GLU A 147 4.31 -15.24 12.55
N PHE A 148 4.02 -14.61 11.42
CA PHE A 148 4.83 -13.53 10.85
C PHE A 148 4.93 -12.34 11.79
N VAL A 149 3.82 -11.84 12.30
CA VAL A 149 3.81 -10.71 13.26
C VAL A 149 4.57 -11.06 14.52
N LYS A 150 4.40 -12.28 15.03
CA LYS A 150 5.14 -12.76 16.21
C LYS A 150 6.66 -12.85 15.96
N ALA A 151 7.06 -13.26 14.76
CA ALA A 151 8.48 -13.43 14.39
C ALA A 151 9.17 -12.10 14.11
N THR A 152 8.46 -11.14 13.51
CA THR A 152 9.02 -9.88 13.02
C THR A 152 8.78 -8.70 13.95
N ASN A 153 7.68 -8.71 14.71
CA ASN A 153 7.23 -7.60 15.56
C ASN A 153 6.93 -6.31 14.77
N VAL A 154 6.34 -6.43 13.57
CA VAL A 154 5.87 -5.28 12.79
C VAL A 154 4.72 -4.53 13.47
N ASP A 155 4.62 -3.24 13.25
CA ASP A 155 3.53 -2.38 13.76
C ASP A 155 2.27 -2.49 12.90
N ALA A 156 2.48 -2.70 11.60
CA ALA A 156 1.41 -2.84 10.61
C ALA A 156 1.70 -3.99 9.64
N LEU A 157 0.66 -4.62 9.12
CA LEU A 157 0.75 -5.69 8.15
C LEU A 157 -0.13 -5.41 6.94
N ALA A 158 0.50 -5.25 5.78
CA ALA A 158 -0.18 -5.26 4.49
C ALA A 158 -0.58 -6.70 4.16
N ILE A 159 -1.86 -6.88 3.86
CA ILE A 159 -2.46 -8.18 3.58
C ILE A 159 -2.99 -8.26 2.17
N ALA A 160 -2.78 -9.38 1.51
CA ALA A 160 -3.43 -9.72 0.27
C ALA A 160 -4.87 -10.15 0.55
N CYS A 161 -5.83 -9.39 0.05
CA CYS A 161 -7.26 -9.60 0.27
C CYS A 161 -8.10 -9.49 -1.00
N GLY A 162 -7.47 -9.60 -2.18
CA GLY A 162 -8.12 -9.59 -3.49
C GLY A 162 -7.96 -8.29 -4.28
N THR A 163 -7.12 -7.38 -3.84
CA THR A 163 -6.82 -6.11 -4.52
C THR A 163 -5.49 -6.18 -5.25
N SER A 164 -5.36 -5.42 -6.35
CA SER A 164 -4.13 -5.31 -7.14
C SER A 164 -3.72 -3.85 -7.32
N HIS A 165 -2.42 -3.62 -7.55
CA HIS A 165 -1.89 -2.30 -7.91
C HIS A 165 -2.32 -1.86 -9.31
N GLY A 166 -2.11 -0.55 -9.63
CA GLY A 166 -2.37 0.03 -10.93
C GLY A 166 -3.83 0.39 -11.19
N ALA A 167 -4.08 0.93 -12.38
CA ALA A 167 -5.40 1.39 -12.81
C ALA A 167 -6.28 0.25 -13.35
N TYR A 168 -5.69 -0.84 -13.80
CA TYR A 168 -6.38 -1.95 -14.46
C TYR A 168 -6.66 -3.08 -13.47
N LYS A 169 -7.67 -2.87 -12.60
CA LYS A 169 -7.99 -3.79 -11.50
C LYS A 169 -9.07 -4.82 -11.89
N PHE A 170 -10.17 -4.34 -12.46
CA PHE A 170 -11.31 -5.15 -12.85
C PHE A 170 -11.78 -4.78 -14.25
N THR A 171 -12.14 -5.79 -15.04
CA THR A 171 -12.54 -5.65 -16.45
C THR A 171 -14.02 -5.29 -16.61
N ARG A 172 -14.80 -5.36 -15.53
CA ARG A 172 -16.23 -5.05 -15.46
C ARG A 172 -16.57 -4.41 -14.15
N PRO A 173 -17.73 -3.73 -14.04
CA PRO A 173 -18.19 -3.24 -12.76
C PRO A 173 -18.19 -4.37 -11.73
N PRO A 174 -17.48 -4.20 -10.62
CA PRO A 174 -17.38 -5.24 -9.61
C PRO A 174 -18.76 -5.52 -9.00
N THR A 175 -19.16 -6.79 -8.98
CA THR A 175 -20.38 -7.28 -8.35
C THR A 175 -20.01 -8.27 -7.25
N GLY A 176 -20.66 -8.16 -6.09
CA GLY A 176 -20.38 -9.02 -4.95
C GLY A 176 -19.15 -8.56 -4.14
N ASP A 177 -18.61 -9.46 -3.35
CA ASP A 177 -17.47 -9.17 -2.48
C ASP A 177 -16.17 -9.26 -3.26
N ILE A 178 -15.62 -8.11 -3.62
CA ILE A 178 -14.29 -8.01 -4.24
C ILE A 178 -13.21 -8.24 -3.20
N LEU A 179 -13.41 -7.66 -2.01
CA LEU A 179 -12.54 -7.88 -0.87
C LEU A 179 -12.95 -9.12 -0.11
N SER A 180 -11.99 -9.91 0.29
CA SER A 180 -12.24 -11.02 1.21
C SER A 180 -12.39 -10.49 2.64
N ILE A 181 -13.57 -9.92 2.94
CA ILE A 181 -13.88 -9.33 4.26
C ILE A 181 -13.76 -10.35 5.39
N ASP A 182 -14.16 -11.58 5.16
CA ASP A 182 -14.04 -12.63 6.18
C ASP A 182 -12.57 -12.97 6.47
N ARG A 183 -11.70 -12.88 5.48
CA ARG A 183 -10.24 -13.02 5.66
C ARG A 183 -9.68 -11.88 6.52
N ILE A 184 -10.09 -10.64 6.25
CA ILE A 184 -9.71 -9.46 7.05
C ILE A 184 -10.13 -9.64 8.50
N LYS A 185 -11.38 -10.07 8.76
CA LYS A 185 -11.91 -10.33 10.10
C LYS A 185 -11.08 -11.39 10.84
N GLU A 186 -10.80 -12.50 10.17
CA GLU A 186 -10.07 -13.61 10.78
C GLU A 186 -8.62 -13.22 11.10
N ILE A 187 -7.94 -12.53 10.20
CA ILE A 187 -6.59 -12.01 10.46
C ILE A 187 -6.63 -11.04 11.65
N HIS A 188 -7.53 -10.05 11.64
CA HIS A 188 -7.64 -9.09 12.73
C HIS A 188 -7.91 -9.75 14.09
N ARG A 189 -8.74 -10.80 14.09
CA ARG A 189 -9.03 -11.57 15.32
C ARG A 189 -7.77 -12.23 15.90
N ARG A 190 -6.85 -12.68 15.05
CA ARG A 190 -5.60 -13.35 15.47
C ARG A 190 -4.50 -12.38 15.88
N ILE A 191 -4.45 -11.20 15.25
CA ILE A 191 -3.44 -10.16 15.51
C ILE A 191 -4.09 -8.81 15.86
N PRO A 192 -4.92 -8.72 16.92
CA PRO A 192 -5.70 -7.51 17.22
C PRO A 192 -4.83 -6.29 17.59
N GLY A 193 -3.57 -6.51 17.93
CA GLY A 193 -2.59 -5.46 18.26
C GLY A 193 -1.82 -4.92 17.07
N THR A 194 -1.97 -5.50 15.86
CA THR A 194 -1.27 -5.07 14.64
C THR A 194 -2.26 -4.38 13.71
N HIS A 195 -1.87 -3.25 13.13
CA HIS A 195 -2.70 -2.52 12.18
C HIS A 195 -2.72 -3.21 10.83
N LEU A 196 -3.91 -3.51 10.29
CA LEU A 196 -4.03 -4.06 8.94
C LEU A 196 -3.98 -2.96 7.90
N VAL A 197 -3.33 -3.24 6.79
CA VAL A 197 -3.18 -2.33 5.65
C VAL A 197 -3.72 -2.97 4.38
N MET A 198 -4.44 -2.16 3.59
CA MET A 198 -4.92 -2.54 2.26
C MET A 198 -4.18 -1.75 1.20
N HIS A 199 -3.45 -2.44 0.34
CA HIS A 199 -2.87 -1.90 -0.88
C HIS A 199 -3.81 -2.08 -2.08
N GLY A 200 -3.51 -1.42 -3.20
CA GLY A 200 -4.27 -1.58 -4.44
C GLY A 200 -5.74 -1.16 -4.34
N SER A 201 -6.09 -0.25 -3.45
CA SER A 201 -7.47 0.04 -3.05
C SER A 201 -8.09 1.26 -3.75
N SER A 202 -7.45 1.85 -4.76
CA SER A 202 -8.03 2.95 -5.53
C SER A 202 -9.37 2.58 -6.14
N SER A 203 -10.33 3.51 -6.11
CA SER A 203 -11.71 3.31 -6.56
C SER A 203 -11.90 3.51 -8.07
N VAL A 204 -10.91 4.11 -8.74
CA VAL A 204 -10.90 4.42 -10.17
C VAL A 204 -12.17 5.16 -10.60
N PRO A 205 -12.32 6.44 -10.19
CA PRO A 205 -13.53 7.22 -10.46
C PRO A 205 -13.76 7.38 -11.97
N GLN A 206 -14.89 6.88 -12.46
CA GLN A 206 -15.21 6.83 -13.89
C GLN A 206 -15.32 8.18 -14.56
N GLU A 207 -15.60 9.22 -13.79
CA GLU A 207 -15.64 10.61 -14.27
C GLU A 207 -14.29 11.08 -14.81
N TRP A 208 -13.20 10.76 -14.11
CA TRP A 208 -11.85 11.14 -14.54
C TRP A 208 -11.41 10.37 -15.80
N LEU A 209 -11.76 9.09 -15.92
CA LEU A 209 -11.51 8.32 -17.14
C LEU A 209 -12.19 8.95 -18.34
N LYS A 210 -13.46 9.38 -18.18
CA LYS A 210 -14.21 10.03 -19.25
C LYS A 210 -13.58 11.37 -19.66
N VAL A 211 -13.21 12.21 -18.70
CA VAL A 211 -12.56 13.50 -18.97
C VAL A 211 -11.23 13.27 -19.68
N ILE A 212 -10.36 12.41 -19.17
CA ILE A 212 -9.05 12.14 -19.76
C ILE A 212 -9.20 11.64 -21.22
N ASN A 213 -10.11 10.68 -21.45
CA ASN A 213 -10.32 10.13 -22.79
C ASN A 213 -10.96 11.15 -23.75
N GLN A 214 -11.81 12.05 -23.25
CA GLN A 214 -12.39 13.14 -24.05
C GLN A 214 -11.31 14.09 -24.60
N PHE A 215 -10.21 14.27 -23.87
CA PHE A 215 -9.10 15.14 -24.27
C PHE A 215 -7.91 14.41 -24.86
N GLY A 216 -8.10 13.19 -25.37
CA GLY A 216 -7.10 12.44 -26.14
C GLY A 216 -6.36 11.36 -25.37
N GLY A 217 -6.80 11.04 -24.14
CA GLY A 217 -6.34 9.85 -23.43
C GLY A 217 -6.90 8.57 -24.08
N GLU A 218 -6.22 7.46 -23.85
CA GLU A 218 -6.59 6.13 -24.37
C GLU A 218 -6.64 5.11 -23.21
N ILE A 219 -7.25 5.50 -22.09
CA ILE A 219 -7.40 4.60 -20.94
C ILE A 219 -8.58 3.66 -21.23
N PRO A 220 -8.37 2.32 -21.28
CA PRO A 220 -9.44 1.36 -21.48
C PRO A 220 -10.42 1.38 -20.30
N GLU A 221 -11.61 0.81 -20.53
CA GLU A 221 -12.59 0.65 -19.46
C GLU A 221 -12.02 -0.23 -18.34
N THR A 222 -12.01 0.31 -17.14
CA THR A 222 -11.48 -0.36 -15.95
C THR A 222 -12.20 0.15 -14.71
N TYR A 223 -12.23 -0.67 -13.69
CA TYR A 223 -12.96 -0.40 -12.44
C TYR A 223 -12.05 -0.64 -11.24
N GLY A 224 -12.27 0.11 -10.18
CA GLY A 224 -11.54 -0.02 -8.91
C GLY A 224 -12.35 -0.68 -7.81
N VAL A 225 -11.83 -0.59 -6.60
CA VAL A 225 -12.49 -1.13 -5.40
C VAL A 225 -13.62 -0.16 -4.97
N PRO A 226 -14.87 -0.64 -4.80
CA PRO A 226 -15.95 0.21 -4.32
C PRO A 226 -15.66 0.78 -2.93
N VAL A 227 -15.97 2.07 -2.73
CA VAL A 227 -15.73 2.76 -1.46
C VAL A 227 -16.44 2.08 -0.30
N GLU A 228 -17.63 1.54 -0.53
CA GLU A 228 -18.42 0.81 0.47
C GLU A 228 -17.69 -0.44 0.98
N GLN A 229 -16.95 -1.13 0.11
CA GLN A 229 -16.15 -2.29 0.51
C GLN A 229 -14.89 -1.87 1.29
N ILE A 230 -14.25 -0.76 0.91
CA ILE A 230 -13.16 -0.18 1.70
C ILE A 230 -13.65 0.17 3.11
N GLN A 231 -14.79 0.83 3.21
CA GLN A 231 -15.42 1.18 4.50
C GLN A 231 -15.72 -0.06 5.33
N GLU A 232 -16.16 -1.16 4.70
CA GLU A 232 -16.41 -2.42 5.39
C GLU A 232 -15.08 -3.04 5.91
N GLY A 233 -14.01 -3.00 5.13
CA GLY A 233 -12.66 -3.39 5.57
C GLY A 233 -12.21 -2.58 6.79
N ILE A 234 -12.42 -1.26 6.77
CA ILE A 234 -12.06 -0.37 7.88
C ILE A 234 -12.82 -0.74 9.18
N LYS A 235 -14.11 -1.07 9.09
CA LYS A 235 -14.89 -1.54 10.25
C LYS A 235 -14.36 -2.85 10.83
N ASN A 236 -13.66 -3.63 10.02
CA ASN A 236 -13.18 -4.97 10.38
C ASN A 236 -11.67 -5.08 10.60
N GLY A 237 -10.97 -3.97 10.87
CA GLY A 237 -9.58 -4.01 11.35
C GLY A 237 -8.56 -3.30 10.47
N VAL A 238 -8.93 -2.91 9.25
CA VAL A 238 -8.06 -2.08 8.40
C VAL A 238 -7.89 -0.68 9.02
N ARG A 239 -6.66 -0.18 9.05
CA ARG A 239 -6.32 1.14 9.61
C ARG A 239 -5.57 2.03 8.62
N LYS A 240 -5.01 1.47 7.57
CA LYS A 240 -4.35 2.19 6.47
C LYS A 240 -4.90 1.66 5.15
N VAL A 241 -5.22 2.55 4.23
CA VAL A 241 -5.69 2.25 2.87
C VAL A 241 -4.83 3.04 1.90
N ASN A 242 -4.12 2.33 1.01
CA ASN A 242 -3.26 2.96 0.03
C ASN A 242 -4.05 3.40 -1.20
N ILE A 243 -3.94 4.68 -1.53
CA ILE A 243 -4.59 5.32 -2.69
C ILE A 243 -3.52 6.06 -3.50
N ASP A 244 -3.26 5.62 -4.73
CA ASP A 244 -2.38 6.27 -5.69
C ASP A 244 -3.10 6.59 -7.00
N THR A 245 -3.68 5.60 -7.66
CA THR A 245 -4.32 5.73 -8.98
C THR A 245 -5.38 6.84 -9.01
N ASP A 246 -6.22 6.98 -7.97
CA ASP A 246 -7.25 8.00 -7.91
C ASP A 246 -6.65 9.42 -7.91
N LEU A 247 -5.50 9.62 -7.23
CA LEU A 247 -4.77 10.88 -7.24
C LEU A 247 -4.16 11.19 -8.61
N ARG A 248 -3.60 10.17 -9.28
CA ARG A 248 -3.04 10.33 -10.65
C ARG A 248 -4.14 10.69 -11.64
N LEU A 249 -5.28 9.99 -11.59
CA LEU A 249 -6.42 10.27 -12.46
C LEU A 249 -6.98 11.68 -12.23
N ALA A 250 -7.20 12.07 -10.98
CA ALA A 250 -7.67 13.41 -10.64
C ALA A 250 -6.67 14.50 -11.08
N SER A 251 -5.37 14.28 -10.88
CA SER A 251 -4.32 15.22 -11.28
C SER A 251 -4.18 15.37 -12.79
N THR A 252 -4.48 14.30 -13.56
CA THR A 252 -4.43 14.31 -15.03
C THR A 252 -5.68 14.89 -15.64
N GLY A 253 -6.83 14.67 -15.02
CA GLY A 253 -8.15 15.12 -15.53
C GLY A 253 -8.54 16.54 -15.12
N ALA A 254 -7.83 17.15 -14.17
CA ALA A 254 -8.14 18.49 -13.64
C ALA A 254 -7.52 19.65 -14.54
#